data_f625623f6df6843506f64b67f726daea
#
_entry.id   f625623f6df6843506f64b67f726daea
#
_cell.length_a   1.000
_cell.length_b   1.000
_cell.length_c   1.000
_cell.angle_alpha   90.00
_cell.angle_beta   90.00
_cell.angle_gamma   90.00
#
_symmetry.space_group_name_H-M   'P 1'
#
loop_
_entity.id
_entity.type
_entity.pdbx_description
1 polymer ?
#
loop_
_entity_poly.entity_id
_entity_poly.type
_entity_poly.pdbx_seq_one_letter_code
_entity_poly.pdbx_strand_id
1 'polypeptide(L)'
;MYVNLPDLKQIAVINRSTHAIARWPLTLEHNFPMALDEADHRLFVGTHEPARMAVFDTQSGQMIAALPSVQDADDLYYDAGRKRIYMAGGEGFIYTFQQSDLSHYQLLAKMPTSLGARTAGYFGKGKKGFERFFLAVPARADHGAEIWIYTVQD
;
A
#
# COMPACT_ATOMS: atom_id res chain seq x y z
N MET A 1 12.55 8.60 8.14
CA MET A 1 12.52 7.85 6.86
C MET A 1 12.36 6.37 7.18
N TYR A 2 11.49 5.67 6.45
CA TYR A 2 11.22 4.25 6.62
C TYR A 2 11.70 3.49 5.39
N VAL A 3 12.29 2.31 5.59
CA VAL A 3 12.80 1.45 4.52
C VAL A 3 12.44 0.02 4.83
N ASN A 4 11.74 -0.63 3.90
CA ASN A 4 11.49 -2.07 3.98
C ASN A 4 12.79 -2.86 3.75
N LEU A 5 13.02 -3.86 4.57
CA LEU A 5 14.12 -4.81 4.46
C LEU A 5 13.51 -6.23 4.40
N PRO A 6 13.00 -6.66 3.23
CA PRO A 6 12.22 -7.89 3.09
C PRO A 6 12.98 -9.13 3.55
N ASP A 7 14.23 -9.28 3.12
CA ASP A 7 15.07 -10.43 3.44
C ASP A 7 15.42 -10.54 4.94
N LEU A 8 15.34 -9.41 5.64
CA LEU A 8 15.60 -9.34 7.09
C LEU A 8 14.29 -9.35 7.90
N LYS A 9 13.13 -9.35 7.25
CA LYS A 9 11.81 -9.23 7.91
C LYS A 9 11.77 -8.05 8.87
N GLN A 10 12.15 -6.86 8.38
CA GLN A 10 12.27 -5.66 9.21
C GLN A 10 11.86 -4.41 8.43
N ILE A 11 11.53 -3.38 9.18
CA ILE A 11 11.48 -1.99 8.71
C ILE A 11 12.61 -1.23 9.39
N ALA A 12 13.51 -0.63 8.62
CA ALA A 12 14.49 0.30 9.15
C ALA A 12 13.87 1.68 9.28
N VAL A 13 14.07 2.30 10.44
CA VAL A 13 13.64 3.67 10.74
C VAL A 13 14.87 4.53 10.91
N ILE A 14 15.06 5.47 9.99
CA ILE A 14 16.25 6.30 9.94
C ILE A 14 15.89 7.72 10.36
N ASN A 15 16.51 8.20 11.44
CA ASN A 15 16.45 9.60 11.82
C ASN A 15 17.34 10.41 10.86
N ARG A 16 16.74 11.33 10.11
CA ARG A 16 17.45 12.08 9.07
C ARG A 16 18.47 13.09 9.60
N SER A 17 18.29 13.55 10.86
CA SER A 17 19.17 14.55 11.46
C SER A 17 20.35 13.91 12.18
N THR A 18 20.14 12.80 12.89
CA THR A 18 21.17 12.14 13.70
C THR A 18 21.78 10.93 12.99
N HIS A 19 21.19 10.46 11.87
CA HIS A 19 21.52 9.23 11.15
C HIS A 19 21.37 7.95 12.01
N ALA A 20 20.77 8.06 13.18
CA ALA A 20 20.47 6.89 14.00
C ALA A 20 19.46 5.98 13.30
N ILE A 21 19.69 4.66 13.40
CA ILE A 21 18.84 3.64 12.77
C ILE A 21 18.22 2.80 13.88
N ALA A 22 16.89 2.78 13.94
CA ALA A 22 16.11 1.79 14.67
C ALA A 22 15.58 0.73 13.70
N ARG A 23 15.20 -0.43 14.22
CA ARG A 23 14.67 -1.54 13.43
C ARG A 23 13.42 -2.09 14.09
N TRP A 24 12.34 -2.23 13.30
CA TRP A 24 11.11 -2.85 13.73
C TRP A 24 11.05 -4.26 13.15
N PRO A 25 11.12 -5.31 13.97
CA PRO A 25 10.99 -6.67 13.50
C PRO A 25 9.56 -6.95 13.03
N LEU A 26 9.42 -7.75 11.97
CA LEU A 26 8.15 -8.19 11.42
C LEU A 26 7.94 -9.67 11.66
N THR A 27 6.71 -10.06 11.96
CA THR A 27 6.25 -11.46 11.93
C THR A 27 5.67 -11.86 10.58
N LEU A 28 5.52 -10.86 9.67
CA LEU A 28 5.06 -11.00 8.29
C LEU A 28 6.27 -10.94 7.35
N GLU A 29 6.20 -11.64 6.23
CA GLU A 29 7.34 -11.80 5.32
C GLU A 29 7.10 -11.03 4.01
N HIS A 30 8.20 -10.73 3.33
CA HIS A 30 8.22 -10.05 2.04
C HIS A 30 7.41 -8.74 2.06
N ASN A 31 7.86 -7.80 2.90
CA ASN A 31 7.30 -6.46 3.02
C ASN A 31 7.85 -5.56 1.90
N PHE A 32 7.05 -5.28 0.86
CA PHE A 32 7.48 -4.49 -0.31
C PHE A 32 6.86 -3.10 -0.38
N PRO A 33 5.54 -2.92 -0.65
CA PRO A 33 5.00 -1.58 -0.76
C PRO A 33 4.78 -0.92 0.61
N MET A 34 4.93 0.40 0.65
CA MET A 34 4.55 1.17 1.83
C MET A 34 4.02 2.57 1.48
N ALA A 35 3.16 3.10 2.33
CA ALA A 35 2.71 4.49 2.32
C ALA A 35 2.67 5.05 3.75
N LEU A 36 2.93 6.35 3.85
CA LEU A 36 2.97 7.06 5.13
C LEU A 36 1.82 8.06 5.24
N ASP A 37 1.07 7.98 6.33
CA ASP A 37 0.25 9.06 6.86
C ASP A 37 1.04 9.76 7.96
N GLU A 38 1.71 10.86 7.59
CA GLU A 38 2.54 11.60 8.54
C GLU A 38 1.69 12.33 9.58
N ALA A 39 0.51 12.81 9.19
CA ALA A 39 -0.38 13.57 10.06
C ALA A 39 -0.93 12.73 11.22
N ASP A 40 -1.34 11.51 10.92
CA ASP A 40 -1.94 10.59 11.89
C ASP A 40 -0.94 9.54 12.41
N HIS A 41 0.35 9.68 12.08
CA HIS A 41 1.43 8.77 12.52
C HIS A 41 1.17 7.30 12.16
N ARG A 42 0.76 7.03 10.90
CA ARG A 42 0.51 5.67 10.42
C ARG A 42 1.40 5.32 9.24
N LEU A 43 2.01 4.14 9.33
CA LEU A 43 2.74 3.53 8.22
C LEU A 43 1.97 2.29 7.76
N PHE A 44 1.55 2.30 6.50
CA PHE A 44 0.90 1.18 5.84
C PHE A 44 1.94 0.37 5.09
N VAL A 45 1.91 -0.94 5.24
CA VAL A 45 2.89 -1.86 4.64
C VAL A 45 2.17 -3.05 4.04
N GLY A 46 2.44 -3.35 2.77
CA GLY A 46 1.99 -4.58 2.13
C GLY A 46 2.99 -5.71 2.36
N THR A 47 2.50 -6.91 2.68
CA THR A 47 3.31 -8.13 2.79
C THR A 47 2.76 -9.23 1.90
N HIS A 48 3.60 -10.19 1.52
CA HIS A 48 3.19 -11.29 0.63
C HIS A 48 2.91 -12.59 1.40
N GLU A 49 3.62 -12.86 2.50
CA GLU A 49 3.52 -14.13 3.24
C GLU A 49 3.29 -13.91 4.74
N PRO A 50 2.04 -14.06 5.15
CA PRO A 50 0.82 -14.04 4.36
C PRO A 50 0.54 -12.66 3.76
N ALA A 51 -0.24 -12.60 2.66
CA ALA A 51 -0.64 -11.33 2.05
C ALA A 51 -1.49 -10.51 3.02
N ARG A 52 -0.95 -9.38 3.48
CA ARG A 52 -1.57 -8.47 4.44
C ARG A 52 -1.33 -7.01 4.08
N MET A 53 -2.27 -6.19 4.44
CA MET A 53 -2.10 -4.76 4.66
C MET A 53 -1.89 -4.56 6.15
N ALA A 54 -0.65 -4.35 6.56
CA ALA A 54 -0.26 -4.10 7.94
C ALA A 54 -0.20 -2.60 8.22
N VAL A 55 -0.59 -2.20 9.42
CA VAL A 55 -0.58 -0.81 9.87
C VAL A 55 0.29 -0.70 11.12
N PHE A 56 1.24 0.23 11.08
CA PHE A 56 2.13 0.52 12.20
C PHE A 56 1.88 1.92 12.74
N ASP A 57 1.90 2.05 14.04
CA ASP A 57 2.03 3.34 14.71
C ASP A 57 3.49 3.81 14.63
N THR A 58 3.74 4.97 14.05
CA THR A 58 5.12 5.43 13.80
C THR A 58 5.80 6.03 15.03
N GLN A 59 5.07 6.29 16.11
CA GLN A 59 5.63 6.78 17.36
C GLN A 59 6.16 5.62 18.22
N SER A 60 5.40 4.52 18.28
CA SER A 60 5.76 3.34 19.08
C SER A 60 6.49 2.26 18.28
N GLY A 61 6.34 2.22 16.97
CA GLY A 61 6.81 1.14 16.11
C GLY A 61 5.98 -0.14 16.18
N GLN A 62 4.86 -0.11 16.87
CA GLN A 62 4.00 -1.29 17.04
C GLN A 62 3.06 -1.48 15.85
N MET A 63 2.89 -2.73 15.43
CA MET A 63 1.84 -3.10 14.49
C MET A 63 0.49 -3.09 15.21
N ILE A 64 -0.44 -2.24 14.75
CA ILE A 64 -1.75 -2.03 15.37
C ILE A 64 -2.88 -2.73 14.63
N ALA A 65 -2.68 -3.07 13.36
CA ALA A 65 -3.65 -3.82 12.55
C ALA A 65 -2.94 -4.61 11.46
N ALA A 66 -3.55 -5.73 11.02
CA ALA A 66 -3.13 -6.49 9.85
C ALA A 66 -4.36 -7.17 9.22
N LEU A 67 -4.75 -6.71 8.03
CA LEU A 67 -5.92 -7.22 7.32
C LEU A 67 -5.48 -8.11 6.13
N PRO A 68 -6.25 -9.16 5.79
CA PRO A 68 -6.03 -9.89 4.54
C PRO A 68 -6.03 -8.94 3.34
N SER A 69 -5.06 -9.11 2.44
CA SER A 69 -4.85 -8.23 1.31
C SER A 69 -4.67 -8.99 0.01
N VAL A 70 -4.53 -8.23 -1.09
CA VAL A 70 -4.19 -8.74 -2.41
C VAL A 70 -2.80 -9.36 -2.40
N GLN A 71 -2.65 -10.49 -3.08
CA GLN A 71 -1.34 -11.16 -3.24
C GLN A 71 -0.50 -10.46 -4.31
N ASP A 72 0.82 -10.62 -4.19
CA ASP A 72 1.80 -10.09 -5.14
C ASP A 72 1.62 -8.58 -5.34
N ALA A 73 1.51 -7.84 -4.23
CA ALA A 73 1.33 -6.40 -4.23
C ALA A 73 2.67 -5.68 -4.32
N ASP A 74 2.88 -4.89 -5.39
CA ASP A 74 4.06 -4.05 -5.55
C ASP A 74 3.81 -2.59 -5.15
N ASP A 75 2.55 -2.14 -5.22
CA ASP A 75 2.20 -0.76 -4.96
C ASP A 75 1.07 -0.59 -3.93
N LEU A 76 1.27 0.38 -3.04
CA LEU A 76 0.34 0.78 -2.00
C LEU A 76 0.31 2.32 -1.91
N TYR A 77 -0.89 2.88 -1.86
CA TYR A 77 -1.12 4.32 -1.78
C TYR A 77 -2.11 4.67 -0.68
N TYR A 78 -1.86 5.77 0.01
CA TYR A 78 -2.78 6.34 0.99
C TYR A 78 -3.40 7.64 0.46
N ASP A 79 -4.72 7.69 0.46
CA ASP A 79 -5.51 8.88 0.20
C ASP A 79 -5.96 9.50 1.53
N ALA A 80 -5.25 10.51 1.98
CA ALA A 80 -5.56 11.21 3.22
C ALA A 80 -6.92 11.93 3.18
N GLY A 81 -7.34 12.37 1.99
CA GLY A 81 -8.62 13.07 1.83
C GLY A 81 -9.84 12.18 2.02
N ARG A 82 -9.73 10.92 1.62
CA ARG A 82 -10.80 9.89 1.77
C ARG A 82 -10.51 8.91 2.89
N LYS A 83 -9.34 8.98 3.49
CA LYS A 83 -8.82 8.00 4.46
C LYS A 83 -8.90 6.57 3.91
N ARG A 84 -8.41 6.39 2.69
CA ARG A 84 -8.42 5.11 1.97
C ARG A 84 -7.02 4.64 1.62
N ILE A 85 -6.82 3.34 1.67
CA ILE A 85 -5.60 2.69 1.23
C ILE A 85 -5.92 1.84 -0.01
N TYR A 86 -5.15 2.03 -1.08
CA TYR A 86 -5.27 1.28 -2.32
C TYR A 86 -4.06 0.38 -2.50
N MET A 87 -4.29 -0.89 -2.84
CA MET A 87 -3.22 -1.86 -3.11
C MET A 87 -3.52 -2.58 -4.42
N ALA A 88 -2.59 -2.51 -5.37
CA ALA A 88 -2.64 -3.28 -6.62
C ALA A 88 -1.78 -4.53 -6.47
N GLY A 89 -2.32 -5.69 -6.87
CA GLY A 89 -1.61 -6.96 -6.77
C GLY A 89 -1.77 -7.88 -7.97
N GLY A 90 -0.72 -8.66 -8.22
CA GLY A 90 -0.59 -9.54 -9.37
C GLY A 90 -1.62 -10.68 -9.44
N GLU A 91 -2.34 -10.96 -8.36
CA GLU A 91 -3.49 -11.89 -8.41
C GLU A 91 -4.68 -11.36 -9.23
N GLY A 92 -4.60 -10.10 -9.74
CA GLY A 92 -5.60 -9.51 -10.62
C GLY A 92 -6.68 -8.72 -9.89
N PHE A 93 -6.32 -8.02 -8.83
CA PHE A 93 -7.24 -7.15 -8.09
C PHE A 93 -6.57 -5.86 -7.62
N ILE A 94 -7.38 -4.81 -7.46
CA ILE A 94 -7.10 -3.67 -6.60
C ILE A 94 -7.96 -3.82 -5.35
N TYR A 95 -7.33 -3.88 -4.17
CA TYR A 95 -8.03 -3.82 -2.88
C TYR A 95 -8.05 -2.37 -2.39
N THR A 96 -9.23 -1.96 -1.91
CA THR A 96 -9.41 -0.66 -1.27
C THR A 96 -9.81 -0.88 0.17
N PHE A 97 -9.06 -0.29 1.10
CA PHE A 97 -9.39 -0.31 2.52
C PHE A 97 -9.85 1.07 2.96
N GLN A 98 -10.79 1.09 3.89
CA GLN A 98 -11.26 2.30 4.57
C GLN A 98 -10.66 2.36 5.97
N GLN A 99 -10.03 3.45 6.30
CA GLN A 99 -9.69 3.81 7.67
C GLN A 99 -10.89 4.51 8.29
N SER A 100 -11.51 3.90 9.31
CA SER A 100 -12.64 4.50 10.05
C SER A 100 -12.13 5.43 11.16
N ASP A 101 -11.04 5.03 11.80
CA ASP A 101 -10.29 5.83 12.78
C ASP A 101 -8.81 5.37 12.81
N LEU A 102 -8.03 5.87 13.77
CA LEU A 102 -6.58 5.60 13.85
C LEU A 102 -6.22 4.12 14.11
N SER A 103 -7.19 3.29 14.48
CA SER A 103 -6.97 1.88 14.86
C SER A 103 -7.87 0.91 14.12
N HIS A 104 -8.92 1.39 13.44
CA HIS A 104 -9.90 0.55 12.78
C HIS A 104 -9.87 0.71 11.27
N TYR A 105 -9.67 -0.40 10.59
CA TYR A 105 -9.57 -0.51 9.14
C TYR A 105 -10.47 -1.64 8.65
N GLN A 106 -11.07 -1.46 7.50
CA GLN A 106 -11.90 -2.49 6.88
C GLN A 106 -11.69 -2.55 5.38
N LEU A 107 -11.85 -3.73 4.80
CA LEU A 107 -11.87 -3.88 3.35
C LEU A 107 -13.15 -3.25 2.82
N LEU A 108 -13.01 -2.21 2.00
CA LEU A 108 -14.14 -1.51 1.37
C LEU A 108 -14.53 -2.15 0.04
N ALA A 109 -13.56 -2.50 -0.80
CA ALA A 109 -13.80 -3.04 -2.12
C ALA A 109 -12.64 -3.92 -2.62
N LYS A 110 -13.00 -4.87 -3.50
CA LYS A 110 -12.10 -5.65 -4.35
C LYS A 110 -12.50 -5.40 -5.79
N MET A 111 -11.66 -4.73 -6.54
CA MET A 111 -11.92 -4.45 -7.95
C MET A 111 -11.11 -5.42 -8.81
N PRO A 112 -11.74 -6.23 -9.66
CA PRO A 112 -11.02 -7.13 -10.55
C PRO A 112 -10.24 -6.34 -11.60
N THR A 113 -9.04 -6.84 -11.90
CA THR A 113 -8.14 -6.28 -12.91
C THR A 113 -7.57 -7.43 -13.77
N SER A 114 -6.41 -7.25 -14.36
CA SER A 114 -5.72 -8.30 -15.11
C SER A 114 -4.68 -9.01 -14.21
N LEU A 115 -4.52 -10.31 -14.39
CA LEU A 115 -3.45 -11.07 -13.73
C LEU A 115 -2.08 -10.47 -14.05
N GLY A 116 -1.23 -10.34 -13.03
CA GLY A 116 0.09 -9.75 -13.13
C GLY A 116 0.12 -8.22 -13.18
N ALA A 117 -1.05 -7.55 -13.17
CA ALA A 117 -1.15 -6.10 -13.10
C ALA A 117 -1.01 -5.63 -11.65
N ARG A 118 0.20 -5.26 -11.25
CA ARG A 118 0.57 -4.90 -9.88
C ARG A 118 1.27 -3.57 -9.75
N THR A 119 1.82 -3.04 -10.84
CA THR A 119 2.46 -1.73 -10.86
C THR A 119 1.43 -0.65 -11.14
N ALA A 120 1.38 0.34 -10.28
CA ALA A 120 0.33 1.36 -10.30
C ALA A 120 0.86 2.78 -10.06
N GLY A 121 -0.01 3.77 -10.18
CA GLY A 121 0.24 5.16 -9.82
C GLY A 121 -1.04 5.80 -9.30
N TYR A 122 -0.99 6.47 -8.16
CA TYR A 122 -2.12 7.19 -7.61
C TYR A 122 -1.85 8.69 -7.53
N PHE A 123 -2.79 9.48 -8.02
CA PHE A 123 -2.79 10.93 -7.97
C PHE A 123 -4.08 11.41 -7.31
N GLY A 124 -3.99 11.76 -6.03
CA GLY A 124 -5.13 12.14 -5.20
C GLY A 124 -5.52 13.63 -5.26
N LYS A 125 -6.44 14.02 -4.37
CA LYS A 125 -6.92 15.41 -4.19
C LYS A 125 -5.76 16.37 -3.91
N GLY A 126 -5.37 17.15 -4.86
CA GLY A 126 -4.30 18.16 -4.74
C GLY A 126 -3.93 18.77 -6.07
N LYS A 127 -4.23 18.09 -7.16
CA LYS A 127 -4.11 18.63 -8.51
C LYS A 127 -5.51 18.66 -9.12
N LYS A 128 -6.11 19.85 -9.23
CA LYS A 128 -7.45 20.04 -9.80
C LYS A 128 -7.67 19.16 -11.04
N GLY A 129 -8.67 18.27 -11.00
CA GLY A 129 -9.11 17.46 -12.12
C GLY A 129 -8.30 16.19 -12.37
N PHE A 130 -7.37 15.80 -11.48
CA PHE A 130 -6.48 14.67 -11.70
C PHE A 130 -6.57 13.62 -10.59
N GLU A 131 -7.78 13.29 -10.16
CA GLU A 131 -7.99 12.21 -9.18
C GLU A 131 -8.11 10.88 -9.93
N ARG A 132 -6.97 10.23 -10.16
CA ARG A 132 -6.88 9.01 -10.96
C ARG A 132 -5.97 7.98 -10.32
N PHE A 133 -6.37 6.74 -10.50
CA PHE A 133 -5.52 5.58 -10.26
C PHE A 133 -5.17 4.95 -11.61
N PHE A 134 -3.89 4.81 -11.87
CA PHE A 134 -3.35 4.22 -13.08
C PHE A 134 -2.81 2.83 -12.75
N LEU A 135 -3.11 1.85 -13.59
CA LEU A 135 -2.63 0.48 -13.46
C LEU A 135 -1.93 0.04 -14.74
N ALA A 136 -0.68 -0.37 -14.62
CA ALA A 136 0.03 -0.96 -15.74
C ALA A 136 -0.40 -2.43 -15.90
N VAL A 137 -0.98 -2.73 -17.05
CA VAL A 137 -1.45 -4.06 -17.42
C VAL A 137 -0.45 -4.69 -18.39
N PRO A 138 0.17 -5.83 -18.03
CA PRO A 138 1.15 -6.48 -18.89
C PRO A 138 0.51 -7.06 -20.15
N ALA A 139 1.27 -7.13 -21.26
CA ALA A 139 0.84 -7.81 -22.47
C ALA A 139 0.51 -9.29 -22.20
N ARG A 140 -0.51 -9.78 -22.89
CA ARG A 140 -0.94 -11.18 -22.91
C ARG A 140 -1.06 -11.67 -24.36
N ALA A 141 -1.39 -12.94 -24.54
CA ALA A 141 -1.53 -13.52 -25.88
C ALA A 141 -2.64 -12.87 -26.73
N ASP A 142 -3.64 -12.29 -26.07
CA ASP A 142 -4.85 -11.71 -26.67
C ASP A 142 -4.85 -10.17 -26.71
N HIS A 143 -3.91 -9.50 -26.00
CA HIS A 143 -3.80 -8.04 -26.01
C HIS A 143 -2.37 -7.55 -25.74
N GLY A 144 -2.04 -6.34 -26.23
CA GLY A 144 -0.79 -5.64 -25.89
C GLY A 144 -0.75 -5.15 -24.43
N ALA A 145 0.39 -4.55 -24.04
CA ALA A 145 0.49 -3.86 -22.75
C ALA A 145 -0.42 -2.62 -22.76
N GLU A 146 -1.09 -2.35 -21.66
CA GLU A 146 -2.06 -1.27 -21.49
C GLU A 146 -1.82 -0.45 -20.21
N ILE A 147 -2.36 0.74 -20.17
CA ILE A 147 -2.55 1.52 -18.93
C ILE A 147 -4.05 1.69 -18.71
N TRP A 148 -4.54 1.05 -17.66
CA TRP A 148 -5.93 1.26 -17.24
C TRP A 148 -6.02 2.44 -16.31
N ILE A 149 -7.04 3.29 -16.54
CA ILE A 149 -7.23 4.54 -15.80
C ILE A 149 -8.57 4.48 -15.08
N TYR A 150 -8.51 4.55 -13.75
CA TYR A 150 -9.69 4.54 -12.89
C TYR A 150 -9.93 5.93 -12.32
N THR A 151 -11.19 6.34 -12.30
CA THR A 151 -11.64 7.51 -11.53
C THR A 151 -11.94 7.07 -10.11
N VAL A 152 -11.32 7.74 -9.14
CA VAL A 152 -11.61 7.49 -7.74
C VAL A 152 -12.86 8.27 -7.36
N GLN A 153 -13.87 7.55 -6.87
CA GLN A 153 -15.15 8.14 -6.40
C GLN A 153 -15.12 8.34 -4.89
N ASP A 154 -15.91 9.32 -4.41
CA ASP A 154 -16.08 9.60 -2.98
C ASP A 154 -16.81 8.50 -2.24
#